data_8f50757c7046c67cb7bc26d45389298b
#
_entry.id   8f50757c7046c67cb7bc26d45389298b
#
_cell.length_a   1.000
_cell.length_b   1.000
_cell.length_c   1.000
_cell.angle_alpha   90.00
_cell.angle_beta   90.00
_cell.angle_gamma   90.00
#
_symmetry.space_group_name_H-M   'P 1'
#
loop_
_entity.id
_entity.type
_entity.pdbx_description
1 polymer ?
#
loop_
_entity_poly.entity_id
_entity_poly.type
_entity_poly.pdbx_seq_one_letter_code
_entity_poly.pdbx_strand_id
1 'polypeptide(L)'
;MCIRDSFAVGSVPFAILGSFLLVTLDTPILVRALGAFMLGCVLFMKLPVGKKFNMKLPGFIPVGAMTGFTSASMGVPGPVPVIFYIAYGMGASAMVGTSSLGQGLIHIPKLIVYGMSDLLTVKVLVLGLGLAPIGFIAAFLGKLILQRLSPRAFRIIIDVLLVFWGLVFLIKG
;
A
#
# COMPACT_ATOMS: atom_id res chain seq x y z
N MET A 1 10.69 -15.14 -13.86
CA MET A 1 10.47 -14.11 -12.82
C MET A 1 9.00 -14.10 -12.47
N CYS A 2 8.64 -14.21 -11.19
CA CYS A 2 7.25 -14.06 -10.75
C CYS A 2 6.90 -12.59 -10.51
N ILE A 3 5.62 -12.24 -10.54
CA ILE A 3 5.14 -10.88 -10.18
C ILE A 3 5.73 -10.43 -8.84
N ARG A 4 5.76 -11.36 -7.88
CA ARG A 4 6.33 -11.14 -6.54
C ARG A 4 7.79 -10.72 -6.58
N ASP A 5 8.62 -11.39 -7.39
CA ASP A 5 10.07 -11.12 -7.43
C ASP A 5 10.34 -9.75 -8.08
N SER A 6 9.65 -9.45 -9.19
CA SER A 6 9.73 -8.13 -9.84
C SER A 6 9.26 -7.01 -8.91
N PHE A 7 8.19 -7.24 -8.16
CA PHE A 7 7.67 -6.30 -7.17
C PHE A 7 8.66 -6.10 -6.01
N ALA A 8 9.26 -7.18 -5.48
CA ALA A 8 10.21 -7.12 -4.37
C ALA A 8 11.49 -6.36 -4.73
N VAL A 9 12.04 -6.62 -5.93
CA VAL A 9 13.23 -5.91 -6.44
C VAL A 9 13.01 -4.40 -6.51
N GLY A 10 11.82 -3.96 -6.91
CA GLY A 10 11.46 -2.55 -6.90
C GLY A 10 11.18 -2.02 -5.50
N SER A 11 10.44 -2.76 -4.69
CA SER A 11 9.89 -2.22 -3.43
C SER A 11 10.91 -2.09 -2.31
N VAL A 12 11.85 -3.01 -2.16
CA VAL A 12 12.82 -3.02 -1.05
C VAL A 12 13.73 -1.78 -1.05
N PRO A 13 14.44 -1.43 -2.13
CA PRO A 13 15.33 -0.25 -2.12
C PRO A 13 14.54 1.05 -1.93
N PHE A 14 13.36 1.15 -2.56
CA PHE A 14 12.53 2.36 -2.41
C PHE A 14 11.81 2.43 -1.06
N ALA A 15 11.59 1.32 -0.37
CA ALA A 15 11.13 1.33 1.01
C ALA A 15 12.19 1.90 1.96
N ILE A 16 13.47 1.61 1.73
CA ILE A 16 14.57 2.22 2.49
C ILE A 16 14.58 3.73 2.28
N LEU A 17 14.53 4.19 1.03
CA LEU A 17 14.50 5.62 0.70
C LEU A 17 13.28 6.32 1.32
N GLY A 18 12.08 5.72 1.21
CA GLY A 18 10.87 6.26 1.80
C GLY A 18 10.89 6.31 3.33
N SER A 19 11.57 5.34 3.98
CA SER A 19 11.75 5.34 5.43
C SER A 19 12.64 6.50 5.90
N PHE A 20 13.75 6.75 5.19
CA PHE A 20 14.60 7.91 5.48
C PHE A 20 13.86 9.24 5.27
N LEU A 21 13.02 9.32 4.23
CA LEU A 21 12.22 10.52 3.96
C LEU A 21 11.23 10.79 5.11
N LEU A 22 10.59 9.75 5.65
CA LEU A 22 9.69 9.88 6.80
C LEU A 22 10.40 10.45 8.03
N VAL A 23 11.66 10.07 8.24
CA VAL A 23 12.44 10.54 9.39
C VAL A 23 12.88 12.00 9.23
N THR A 24 13.06 12.46 7.99
CA THR A 24 13.64 13.78 7.68
C THR A 24 12.63 14.87 7.34
N LEU A 25 11.43 14.51 6.87
CA LEU A 25 10.41 15.46 6.45
C LEU A 25 9.34 15.69 7.52
N ASP A 26 8.79 16.89 7.52
CA ASP A 26 7.65 17.24 8.36
C ASP A 26 6.41 16.44 8.02
N THR A 27 5.79 15.88 9.05
CA THR A 27 4.58 15.02 8.95
C THR A 27 3.42 15.66 8.15
N PRO A 28 3.08 16.97 8.31
CA PRO A 28 1.98 17.59 7.56
C PRO A 28 2.18 17.57 6.04
N ILE A 29 3.39 17.79 5.57
CA ILE A 29 3.71 17.76 4.12
C ILE A 29 3.49 16.36 3.56
N LEU A 30 3.96 15.33 4.29
CA LEU A 30 3.78 13.94 3.89
C LEU A 30 2.31 13.54 3.84
N VAL A 31 1.51 13.97 4.81
CA VAL A 31 0.07 13.66 4.87
C VAL A 31 -0.69 14.30 3.71
N ARG A 32 -0.41 15.56 3.38
CA ARG A 32 -1.00 16.24 2.20
C ARG A 32 -0.60 15.58 0.89
N ALA A 33 0.68 15.25 0.74
CA ALA A 33 1.18 14.54 -0.43
C ALA A 33 0.49 13.18 -0.61
N LEU A 34 0.25 12.46 0.50
CA LEU A 34 -0.50 11.20 0.50
C LEU A 34 -1.95 11.41 0.04
N GLY A 35 -2.64 12.41 0.57
CA GLY A 35 -4.01 12.74 0.17
C GLY A 35 -4.11 13.03 -1.34
N ALA A 36 -3.23 13.89 -1.85
CA ALA A 36 -3.14 14.20 -3.28
C ALA A 36 -2.84 12.94 -4.13
N PHE A 37 -1.92 12.10 -3.66
CA PHE A 37 -1.57 10.85 -4.33
C PHE A 37 -2.76 9.87 -4.39
N MET A 38 -3.51 9.69 -3.28
CA MET A 38 -4.69 8.82 -3.23
C MET A 38 -5.76 9.26 -4.23
N LEU A 39 -6.05 10.57 -4.30
CA LEU A 39 -7.01 11.12 -5.27
C LEU A 39 -6.49 10.98 -6.71
N GLY A 40 -5.21 11.19 -6.94
CA GLY A 40 -4.56 10.96 -8.23
C GLY A 40 -4.70 9.50 -8.70
N CYS A 41 -4.56 8.53 -7.79
CA CYS A 41 -4.78 7.11 -8.08
C CYS A 41 -6.21 6.82 -8.53
N VAL A 42 -7.22 7.38 -7.84
CA VAL A 42 -8.63 7.21 -8.22
C VAL A 42 -8.90 7.83 -9.59
N LEU A 43 -8.38 9.03 -9.84
CA LEU A 43 -8.51 9.69 -11.12
C LEU A 43 -7.89 8.87 -12.26
N PHE A 44 -6.67 8.36 -12.04
CA PHE A 44 -5.99 7.48 -13.00
C PHE A 44 -6.80 6.22 -13.33
N MET A 45 -7.42 5.59 -12.31
CA MET A 45 -8.27 4.41 -12.52
C MET A 45 -9.52 4.70 -13.37
N LYS A 46 -10.06 5.92 -13.30
CA LYS A 46 -11.24 6.32 -14.06
C LYS A 46 -10.92 6.77 -15.48
N LEU A 47 -9.69 7.19 -15.75
CA LEU A 47 -9.27 7.58 -17.09
C LEU A 47 -9.21 6.37 -18.04
N PRO A 48 -9.51 6.58 -19.36
CA PRO A 48 -9.48 5.51 -20.35
C PRO A 48 -8.11 4.86 -20.53
N VAL A 49 -7.04 5.57 -20.16
CA VAL A 49 -5.67 5.07 -20.14
C VAL A 49 -5.49 3.92 -19.17
N GLY A 50 -6.07 4.02 -17.97
CA GLY A 50 -6.02 2.96 -16.96
C GLY A 50 -6.81 1.70 -17.36
N LYS A 51 -7.84 1.84 -18.21
CA LYS A 51 -8.65 0.70 -18.66
C LYS A 51 -8.01 -0.12 -19.78
N LYS A 52 -7.12 0.49 -20.60
CA LYS A 52 -6.41 -0.15 -21.71
C LYS A 52 -4.99 -0.60 -21.34
N PHE A 53 -4.58 -0.39 -20.09
CA PHE A 53 -3.23 -0.64 -19.65
C PHE A 53 -3.01 -2.16 -19.48
N ASN A 54 -2.33 -2.77 -20.45
CA ASN A 54 -1.98 -4.19 -20.41
C ASN A 54 -0.62 -4.33 -19.72
N MET A 55 -0.64 -4.73 -18.46
CA MET A 55 0.54 -4.81 -17.61
C MET A 55 1.38 -6.04 -17.95
N LYS A 56 2.67 -5.86 -18.21
CA LYS A 56 3.63 -6.96 -18.36
C LYS A 56 4.40 -7.17 -17.05
N LEU A 57 4.97 -8.37 -16.85
CA LEU A 57 5.74 -8.74 -15.66
C LEU A 57 6.82 -7.70 -15.24
N PRO A 58 7.66 -7.15 -16.17
CA PRO A 58 8.66 -6.15 -15.80
C PRO A 58 8.07 -4.84 -15.27
N GLY A 59 6.83 -4.52 -15.65
CA GLY A 59 6.12 -3.35 -15.15
C GLY A 59 5.83 -3.38 -13.66
N PHE A 60 5.94 -4.53 -12.99
CA PHE A 60 5.79 -4.63 -11.54
C PHE A 60 7.02 -4.12 -10.76
N ILE A 61 8.16 -3.89 -11.40
CA ILE A 61 9.33 -3.26 -10.76
C ILE A 61 9.01 -1.81 -10.38
N PRO A 62 8.58 -0.91 -11.30
CA PRO A 62 8.20 0.45 -10.94
C PRO A 62 6.98 0.50 -10.00
N VAL A 63 6.04 -0.43 -10.12
CA VAL A 63 4.91 -0.53 -9.17
C VAL A 63 5.41 -0.88 -7.78
N GLY A 64 6.35 -1.82 -7.67
CA GLY A 64 7.03 -2.14 -6.41
C GLY A 64 7.75 -0.93 -5.83
N ALA A 65 8.50 -0.19 -6.65
CA ALA A 65 9.21 1.02 -6.26
C ALA A 65 8.26 2.08 -5.67
N MET A 66 7.19 2.41 -6.39
CA MET A 66 6.15 3.35 -5.92
C MET A 66 5.49 2.85 -4.63
N THR A 67 5.15 1.56 -4.55
CA THR A 67 4.53 0.98 -3.37
C THR A 67 5.48 0.97 -2.17
N GLY A 68 6.73 0.58 -2.37
CA GLY A 68 7.76 0.59 -1.32
C GLY A 68 7.97 1.99 -0.76
N PHE A 69 8.12 2.97 -1.65
CA PHE A 69 8.29 4.38 -1.28
C PHE A 69 7.08 4.91 -0.50
N THR A 70 5.86 4.79 -1.04
CA THR A 70 4.64 5.29 -0.38
C THR A 70 4.30 4.53 0.90
N SER A 71 4.55 3.22 0.95
CA SER A 71 4.39 2.42 2.16
C SER A 71 5.31 2.87 3.28
N ALA A 72 6.56 3.20 2.94
CA ALA A 72 7.56 3.54 3.93
C ALA A 72 7.52 5.00 4.36
N SER A 73 7.24 5.94 3.44
CA SER A 73 7.15 7.37 3.76
C SER A 73 5.80 7.78 4.33
N MET A 74 4.72 7.14 3.90
CA MET A 74 3.35 7.58 4.21
C MET A 74 2.52 6.52 4.95
N GLY A 75 3.06 5.31 5.15
CA GLY A 75 2.37 4.23 5.87
C GLY A 75 1.23 3.55 5.10
N VAL A 76 0.99 3.90 3.83
CA VAL A 76 -0.15 3.40 3.04
C VAL A 76 0.31 2.55 1.85
N PRO A 77 0.46 1.25 2.04
CA PRO A 77 0.93 0.34 0.99
C PRO A 77 -0.15 -0.10 0.00
N GLY A 78 -1.43 0.00 0.39
CA GLY A 78 -2.52 -0.73 -0.26
C GLY A 78 -2.94 -0.26 -1.65
N PRO A 79 -3.20 1.03 -1.90
CA PRO A 79 -3.86 1.49 -3.13
C PRO A 79 -3.03 1.30 -4.39
N VAL A 80 -1.72 1.52 -4.31
CA VAL A 80 -0.82 1.50 -5.47
C VAL A 80 -0.81 0.15 -6.18
N PRO A 81 -0.47 -0.96 -5.53
CA PRO A 81 -0.36 -2.24 -6.23
C PRO A 81 -1.72 -2.79 -6.69
N VAL A 82 -2.79 -2.48 -5.95
CA VAL A 82 -4.14 -2.97 -6.25
C VAL A 82 -4.59 -2.56 -7.66
N ILE A 83 -4.33 -1.32 -8.06
CA ILE A 83 -4.67 -0.80 -9.40
C ILE A 83 -4.01 -1.66 -10.49
N PHE A 84 -2.74 -1.94 -10.32
CA PHE A 84 -1.94 -2.68 -11.30
C PHE A 84 -2.23 -4.18 -11.29
N TYR A 85 -2.59 -4.76 -10.15
CA TYR A 85 -3.07 -6.14 -10.08
C TYR A 85 -4.40 -6.32 -10.80
N ILE A 86 -5.32 -5.35 -10.68
CA ILE A 86 -6.57 -5.34 -11.44
C ILE A 86 -6.29 -5.20 -12.95
N ALA A 87 -5.39 -4.31 -13.34
CA ALA A 87 -4.98 -4.13 -14.74
C ALA A 87 -4.31 -5.36 -15.35
N TYR A 88 -3.63 -6.16 -14.52
CA TYR A 88 -3.05 -7.45 -14.93
C TYR A 88 -4.11 -8.57 -15.03
N GLY A 89 -5.32 -8.35 -14.53
CA GLY A 89 -6.40 -9.34 -14.55
C GLY A 89 -6.37 -10.34 -13.39
N MET A 90 -5.70 -10.02 -12.27
CA MET A 90 -5.66 -10.90 -11.10
C MET A 90 -7.03 -10.97 -10.41
N GLY A 91 -7.45 -12.18 -10.04
CA GLY A 91 -8.62 -12.39 -9.19
C GLY A 91 -8.35 -11.90 -7.76
N ALA A 92 -9.40 -11.50 -7.03
CA ALA A 92 -9.32 -10.89 -5.71
C ALA A 92 -8.48 -11.70 -4.71
N SER A 93 -8.62 -13.02 -4.67
CA SER A 93 -7.86 -13.90 -3.75
C SER A 93 -6.37 -13.92 -4.09
N ALA A 94 -6.00 -14.04 -5.38
CA ALA A 94 -4.61 -14.01 -5.83
C ALA A 94 -3.96 -12.65 -5.57
N MET A 95 -4.71 -11.57 -5.78
CA MET A 95 -4.29 -10.21 -5.52
C MET A 95 -3.96 -9.98 -4.04
N VAL A 96 -4.85 -10.42 -3.13
CA VAL A 96 -4.62 -10.30 -1.68
C VAL A 96 -3.40 -11.11 -1.25
N GLY A 97 -3.27 -12.37 -1.71
CA GLY A 97 -2.12 -13.21 -1.37
C GLY A 97 -0.79 -12.64 -1.86
N THR A 98 -0.73 -12.18 -3.11
CA THR A 98 0.48 -11.55 -3.69
C THR A 98 0.82 -10.24 -2.98
N SER A 99 -0.18 -9.42 -2.70
CA SER A 99 -0.01 -8.16 -1.98
C SER A 99 0.51 -8.38 -0.55
N SER A 100 -0.06 -9.32 0.18
CA SER A 100 0.36 -9.63 1.56
C SER A 100 1.82 -10.06 1.65
N LEU A 101 2.27 -10.92 0.73
CA LEU A 101 3.67 -11.34 0.67
C LEU A 101 4.60 -10.18 0.30
N GLY A 102 4.21 -9.37 -0.71
CA GLY A 102 4.97 -8.19 -1.10
C GLY A 102 5.10 -7.17 0.03
N GLN A 103 4.02 -6.94 0.78
CA GLN A 103 4.02 -6.05 1.94
C GLN A 103 4.90 -6.59 3.07
N GLY A 104 4.89 -7.90 3.34
CA GLY A 104 5.78 -8.52 4.31
C GLY A 104 7.25 -8.20 4.03
N LEU A 105 7.67 -8.28 2.76
CA LEU A 105 9.05 -7.96 2.36
C LEU A 105 9.39 -6.47 2.54
N ILE A 106 8.43 -5.56 2.35
CA ILE A 106 8.63 -4.11 2.58
C ILE A 106 8.81 -3.80 4.07
N HIS A 107 8.14 -4.53 4.96
CA HIS A 107 8.23 -4.26 6.40
C HIS A 107 9.59 -4.56 7.00
N ILE A 108 10.38 -5.49 6.44
CA ILE A 108 11.72 -5.83 6.94
C ILE A 108 12.66 -4.60 6.92
N PRO A 109 12.93 -3.95 5.76
CA PRO A 109 13.79 -2.77 5.74
C PRO A 109 13.22 -1.59 6.53
N LYS A 110 11.88 -1.43 6.57
CA LYS A 110 11.24 -0.40 7.40
C LYS A 110 11.58 -0.57 8.88
N LEU A 111 11.44 -1.78 9.42
CA LEU A 111 11.75 -2.07 10.82
C LEU A 111 13.22 -1.76 11.15
N ILE A 112 14.14 -2.05 10.23
CA ILE A 112 15.57 -1.74 10.41
C ILE A 112 15.77 -0.23 10.49
N VAL A 113 15.27 0.53 9.51
CA VAL A 113 15.46 2.00 9.46
C VAL A 113 14.77 2.68 10.63
N TYR A 114 13.54 2.28 10.98
CA TYR A 114 12.81 2.87 12.11
C TYR A 114 13.44 2.53 13.46
N GLY A 115 14.04 1.33 13.60
CA GLY A 115 14.80 0.95 14.78
C GLY A 115 16.08 1.76 14.96
N MET A 116 16.77 2.10 13.86
CA MET A 116 17.96 2.95 13.88
C MET A 116 17.65 4.43 14.12
N SER A 117 16.41 4.85 13.92
CA SER A 117 15.96 6.26 14.02
C SER A 117 15.17 6.55 15.30
N ASP A 118 15.27 5.69 16.32
CA ASP A 118 14.56 5.80 17.60
C ASP A 118 13.01 5.92 17.51
N LEU A 119 12.45 5.61 16.33
CA LEU A 119 10.99 5.57 16.13
C LEU A 119 10.35 4.33 16.76
N LEU A 120 11.12 3.24 16.92
CA LEU A 120 10.67 2.00 17.57
C LEU A 120 10.93 2.04 19.08
N THR A 121 10.15 2.82 19.79
CA THR A 121 10.17 2.84 21.25
C THR A 121 9.47 1.62 21.84
N VAL A 122 9.79 1.25 23.07
CA VAL A 122 9.11 0.17 23.81
C VAL A 122 7.62 0.40 23.85
N LYS A 123 7.17 1.65 24.01
CA LYS A 123 5.74 2.02 23.99
C LYS A 123 5.09 1.67 22.66
N VAL A 124 5.74 1.95 21.52
CA VAL A 124 5.25 1.62 20.18
C VAL A 124 5.18 0.11 19.98
N LEU A 125 6.17 -0.63 20.45
CA LEU A 125 6.19 -2.10 20.39
C LEU A 125 5.06 -2.73 21.21
N VAL A 126 4.84 -2.26 22.43
CA VAL A 126 3.75 -2.77 23.30
C VAL A 126 2.39 -2.47 22.68
N LEU A 127 2.18 -1.25 22.15
CA LEU A 127 0.94 -0.90 21.46
C LEU A 127 0.74 -1.76 20.20
N GLY A 128 1.79 -1.97 19.41
CA GLY A 128 1.75 -2.81 18.21
C GLY A 128 1.39 -4.26 18.54
N LEU A 129 2.00 -4.84 19.56
CA LEU A 129 1.70 -6.19 20.02
C LEU A 129 0.26 -6.30 20.56
N GLY A 130 -0.22 -5.29 21.27
CA GLY A 130 -1.60 -5.24 21.77
C GLY A 130 -2.64 -5.14 20.65
N LEU A 131 -2.30 -4.48 19.54
CA LEU A 131 -3.17 -4.36 18.36
C LEU A 131 -3.09 -5.59 17.41
N ALA A 132 -2.04 -6.40 17.51
CA ALA A 132 -1.83 -7.55 16.62
C ALA A 132 -2.99 -8.56 16.64
N PRO A 133 -3.58 -8.97 17.78
CA PRO A 133 -4.74 -9.87 17.80
C PRO A 133 -5.95 -9.27 17.09
N ILE A 134 -6.20 -7.97 17.30
CA ILE A 134 -7.31 -7.26 16.64
C ILE A 134 -7.10 -7.23 15.12
N GLY A 135 -5.87 -6.94 14.69
CA GLY A 135 -5.50 -6.97 13.28
C GLY A 135 -5.67 -8.37 12.65
N PHE A 136 -5.31 -9.42 13.38
CA PHE A 136 -5.49 -10.80 12.92
C PHE A 136 -6.98 -11.16 12.75
N ILE A 137 -7.82 -10.84 13.72
CA ILE A 137 -9.27 -11.05 13.65
C ILE A 137 -9.86 -10.26 12.48
N ALA A 138 -9.48 -8.98 12.33
CA ALA A 138 -9.95 -8.14 11.24
C ALA A 138 -9.54 -8.69 9.86
N ALA A 139 -8.32 -9.18 9.72
CA ALA A 139 -7.85 -9.81 8.48
C ALA A 139 -8.61 -11.10 8.15
N PHE A 140 -8.91 -11.92 9.16
CA PHE A 140 -9.70 -13.14 9.00
C PHE A 140 -11.14 -12.83 8.56
N LEU A 141 -11.81 -11.89 9.23
CA LEU A 141 -13.15 -11.43 8.86
C LEU A 141 -13.15 -10.79 7.47
N GLY A 142 -12.15 -9.97 7.17
CA GLY A 142 -11.97 -9.35 5.85
C GLY A 142 -11.85 -10.39 4.73
N LYS A 143 -11.14 -11.49 4.96
CA LYS A 143 -11.05 -12.61 4.01
C LYS A 143 -12.42 -13.25 3.75
N LEU A 144 -13.21 -13.48 4.80
CA LEU A 144 -14.55 -14.08 4.67
C LEU A 144 -15.50 -13.16 3.88
N ILE A 145 -15.45 -11.85 4.15
CA ILE A 145 -16.23 -10.86 3.42
C ILE A 145 -15.79 -10.79 1.96
N LEU A 146 -14.49 -10.77 1.70
CA LEU A 146 -13.93 -10.69 0.34
C LEU A 146 -14.37 -11.85 -0.55
N GLN A 147 -14.50 -13.07 0.01
CA GLN A 147 -14.96 -14.23 -0.72
C GLN A 147 -16.42 -14.13 -1.19
N ARG A 148 -17.22 -13.30 -0.53
CA ARG A 148 -18.63 -13.06 -0.85
C ARG A 148 -18.87 -11.80 -1.67
N LEU A 149 -17.86 -10.94 -1.82
CA LEU A 149 -17.97 -9.67 -2.55
C LEU A 149 -17.83 -9.89 -4.06
N SER A 150 -18.73 -9.26 -4.82
CA SER A 150 -18.54 -9.17 -6.26
C SER A 150 -17.35 -8.26 -6.61
N PRO A 151 -16.63 -8.52 -7.74
CA PRO A 151 -15.51 -7.65 -8.14
C PRO A 151 -15.90 -6.17 -8.33
N ARG A 152 -17.15 -5.92 -8.71
CA ARG A 152 -17.67 -4.54 -8.84
C ARG A 152 -17.85 -3.87 -7.49
N ALA A 153 -18.46 -4.54 -6.52
CA ALA A 153 -18.66 -4.03 -5.16
C ALA A 153 -17.31 -3.76 -4.48
N PHE A 154 -16.35 -4.67 -4.62
CA PHE A 154 -14.99 -4.49 -4.11
C PHE A 154 -14.31 -3.23 -4.66
N ARG A 155 -14.40 -3.00 -5.97
CA ARG A 155 -13.84 -1.81 -6.61
C ARG A 155 -14.49 -0.51 -6.09
N ILE A 156 -15.83 -0.49 -5.98
CA ILE A 156 -16.55 0.67 -5.47
C ILE A 156 -16.13 1.00 -4.02
N ILE A 157 -16.01 -0.01 -3.17
CA ILE A 157 -15.57 0.17 -1.79
C ILE A 157 -14.17 0.78 -1.74
N ILE A 158 -13.23 0.27 -2.55
CA ILE A 158 -11.88 0.82 -2.62
C ILE A 158 -11.91 2.28 -3.11
N ASP A 159 -12.65 2.59 -4.18
CA ASP A 159 -12.75 3.94 -4.71
C ASP A 159 -13.29 4.93 -3.66
N VAL A 160 -14.36 4.54 -2.95
CA VAL A 160 -14.96 5.37 -1.88
C VAL A 160 -13.99 5.60 -0.74
N LEU A 161 -13.30 4.55 -0.26
CA LEU A 161 -12.32 4.68 0.82
C LEU A 161 -11.14 5.57 0.40
N LEU A 162 -10.64 5.43 -0.83
CA LEU A 162 -9.55 6.25 -1.35
C LEU A 162 -9.93 7.73 -1.45
N VAL A 163 -11.14 8.03 -1.95
CA VAL A 163 -11.63 9.40 -2.04
C VAL A 163 -11.84 9.98 -0.66
N PHE A 164 -12.50 9.25 0.24
CA PHE A 164 -12.77 9.71 1.60
C PHE A 164 -11.48 10.04 2.35
N TRP A 165 -10.55 9.10 2.45
CA TRP A 165 -9.29 9.31 3.14
C TRP A 165 -8.37 10.30 2.42
N GLY A 166 -8.37 10.30 1.08
CA GLY A 166 -7.63 11.29 0.30
C GLY A 166 -8.05 12.73 0.61
N LEU A 167 -9.36 12.99 0.71
CA LEU A 167 -9.89 14.29 1.10
C LEU A 167 -9.56 14.64 2.57
N VAL A 168 -9.73 13.68 3.49
CA VAL A 168 -9.39 13.88 4.90
C VAL A 168 -7.93 14.27 5.07
N PHE A 169 -7.00 13.60 4.39
CA PHE A 169 -5.58 13.89 4.48
C PHE A 169 -5.19 15.23 3.82
N LEU A 170 -5.87 15.65 2.77
CA LEU A 170 -5.65 16.97 2.18
C LEU A 170 -6.11 18.11 3.10
N ILE A 171 -7.21 17.90 3.82
CA ILE A 171 -7.81 18.96 4.67
C ILE A 171 -7.12 19.03 6.03
N LYS A 172 -6.77 17.88 6.62
CA LYS A 172 -6.20 17.82 7.98
C LYS A 172 -4.67 17.81 8.04
N GLY A 173 -3.98 17.49 6.96
CA GLY A 173 -2.52 17.63 6.83
C GLY A 173 -2.17 19.05 6.48
#